data_7e62dd02b5a363824f18c7e456d7c3cc
#
_entry.id   7e62dd02b5a363824f18c7e456d7c3cc
#
_cell.length_a   1.000
_cell.length_b   1.000
_cell.length_c   1.000
_cell.angle_alpha   90.00
_cell.angle_beta   90.00
_cell.angle_gamma   90.00
#
_symmetry.space_group_name_H-M   'P 1'
#
loop_
_entity.id
_entity.type
_entity.pdbx_description
1 polymer ?
#
loop_
_entity_poly.entity_id
_entity_poly.type
_entity_poly.pdbx_seq_one_letter_code
_entity_poly.pdbx_strand_id
1 'polypeptide(L)'
;MSLTEQTPDFTEKAAADGKGSISGVDATVHGVDETDLLPEGSVDPVYQAKARLLNQAIQDIGMGNYQWQLFVVTGFGWLADNLWPIVTGLIFTSVVNEFHLGNRGPFMKLGQNIGLLIGAFGWGVGSDVWGRRWSFNITLFITGVFAVAAGGSPSFAALSTFVSLWSVGVGGNLPVDSAIFLEFIPGSHQYLLTVLSVWWAFGQLLGSLIAWPLLANYSCQQTDTECPRSANMGWRYFLFTMGGLMLLLWGIRFFVFKLYESPKYLMGRGLDQQAVDVVHFVAKKNGRETNLTVEDLQALDRTVAKNDGTTMDTSAAAAVKRKLEGFTAGHVKALFATRKLAWSTTLLIIIWALIGLAFPLYNAFVTYFLASRGADFGDGSTYITYRNQVILSVIGVPGALLAGWFVELPYVGRRGTLAFFTILTGVFLFASTTARTSDALLGWNCGYSFTSNVMYGVLYAISPEIFPTKDRGTGNAIVASANRVFGIMAPIIALYADLTTSVPIFISGAIFIVAGFIALLIPFEPRGKASL
;
A
#
# COMPACT_ATOMS: atom_id res chain seq x y z
N MET A 1 -9.05 58.33 -7.49
CA MET A 1 -10.22 57.61 -8.04
C MET A 1 -10.34 56.33 -7.26
N SER A 2 -11.15 56.39 -6.17
CA SER A 2 -11.32 55.34 -5.18
C SER A 2 -12.42 54.39 -5.65
N LEU A 3 -12.17 53.09 -5.62
CA LEU A 3 -13.18 52.05 -5.74
C LEU A 3 -13.28 51.32 -4.40
N THR A 4 -14.37 51.53 -3.75
CA THR A 4 -14.84 50.90 -2.50
C THR A 4 -15.31 49.47 -2.79
N GLU A 5 -14.77 48.48 -2.06
CA GLU A 5 -15.28 47.13 -1.93
C GLU A 5 -16.59 47.13 -1.15
N GLN A 6 -17.62 46.54 -1.71
CA GLN A 6 -18.87 46.19 -1.02
C GLN A 6 -18.85 44.70 -0.66
N THR A 7 -18.85 44.44 0.66
CA THR A 7 -19.21 43.13 1.25
C THR A 7 -20.72 43.01 1.31
N PRO A 8 -21.34 41.85 0.96
CA PRO A 8 -22.75 41.61 1.21
C PRO A 8 -23.01 41.16 2.66
N ASP A 9 -23.87 41.91 3.30
CA ASP A 9 -24.45 41.66 4.62
C ASP A 9 -25.54 40.57 4.51
N PHE A 10 -25.45 39.52 5.33
CA PHE A 10 -26.46 38.49 5.51
C PHE A 10 -26.96 38.49 6.93
N THR A 11 -27.79 39.47 7.26
CA THR A 11 -28.67 39.41 8.42
C THR A 11 -30.11 39.66 7.99
N GLU A 12 -31.02 38.92 8.64
CA GLU A 12 -32.48 39.03 8.61
C GLU A 12 -33.24 38.21 7.55
N LYS A 13 -33.66 37.00 8.03
CA LYS A 13 -35.07 36.60 8.00
C LYS A 13 -35.28 35.34 8.84
N ALA A 14 -35.62 35.53 10.11
CA ALA A 14 -36.24 34.49 10.93
C ALA A 14 -37.32 35.17 11.77
N ALA A 15 -38.56 34.96 11.40
CA ALA A 15 -39.67 35.04 12.35
C ALA A 15 -40.94 34.38 11.77
N ALA A 16 -41.56 33.61 12.64
CA ALA A 16 -42.94 33.14 12.69
C ALA A 16 -43.34 31.86 11.94
N ASP A 17 -43.48 30.77 12.70
CA ASP A 17 -44.66 30.08 13.21
C ASP A 17 -44.19 28.77 13.87
N GLY A 18 -44.53 28.45 15.09
CA GLY A 18 -45.71 28.24 15.79
C GLY A 18 -45.60 27.01 16.69
N LYS A 19 -45.41 27.19 17.97
CA LYS A 19 -45.81 26.36 19.11
C LYS A 19 -45.91 24.83 19.01
N GLY A 20 -45.02 24.16 19.75
CA GLY A 20 -45.18 22.81 20.27
C GLY A 20 -44.11 22.54 21.31
N SER A 21 -44.34 22.93 22.59
CA SER A 21 -43.43 22.63 23.69
C SER A 21 -43.47 21.15 24.06
N ILE A 22 -42.35 20.47 23.91
CA ILE A 22 -42.02 19.29 24.71
C ILE A 22 -40.63 19.55 25.29
N SER A 23 -40.58 19.70 26.60
CA SER A 23 -39.39 19.81 27.41
C SER A 23 -38.61 18.48 27.34
N GLY A 24 -37.60 18.43 26.51
CA GLY A 24 -36.58 17.41 26.46
C GLY A 24 -35.23 18.07 26.71
N VAL A 25 -34.48 17.59 27.66
CA VAL A 25 -33.13 18.00 27.97
C VAL A 25 -32.28 17.93 26.69
N ASP A 26 -31.86 19.11 26.20
CA ASP A 26 -30.90 19.22 25.10
C ASP A 26 -29.56 18.62 25.58
N ALA A 27 -29.32 17.38 25.23
CA ALA A 27 -28.03 16.74 25.37
C ALA A 27 -27.21 17.01 24.11
N THR A 28 -26.50 18.13 24.09
CA THR A 28 -25.48 18.41 23.07
C THR A 28 -24.17 17.80 23.53
N VAL A 29 -23.71 16.74 22.83
CA VAL A 29 -22.37 16.20 22.99
C VAL A 29 -21.42 17.08 22.17
N HIS A 30 -20.64 17.93 22.84
CA HIS A 30 -19.67 18.84 22.18
C HIS A 30 -20.23 19.72 21.06
N GLY A 31 -21.50 20.16 21.11
CA GLY A 31 -22.07 21.06 20.11
C GLY A 31 -22.46 20.40 18.77
N VAL A 32 -22.49 19.09 18.72
CA VAL A 32 -22.99 18.31 17.56
C VAL A 32 -24.34 17.71 17.92
N ASP A 33 -25.32 17.84 17.04
CA ASP A 33 -26.63 17.23 17.21
C ASP A 33 -26.50 15.69 17.18
N GLU A 34 -27.03 15.00 18.20
CA GLU A 34 -26.96 13.54 18.30
C GLU A 34 -27.58 12.84 17.07
N THR A 35 -28.56 13.47 16.43
CA THR A 35 -29.22 12.95 15.22
C THR A 35 -28.29 12.95 14.00
N ASP A 36 -27.33 13.88 13.92
CA ASP A 36 -26.35 13.94 12.83
C ASP A 36 -25.26 12.84 12.95
N LEU A 37 -25.13 12.24 14.12
CA LEU A 37 -24.17 11.16 14.36
C LEU A 37 -24.70 9.78 13.95
N LEU A 38 -26.03 9.63 13.80
CA LEU A 38 -26.66 8.35 13.49
C LEU A 38 -26.80 8.15 11.97
N PRO A 39 -26.06 7.24 11.33
CA PRO A 39 -26.21 6.96 9.91
C PRO A 39 -27.42 6.04 9.66
N GLU A 40 -28.30 6.43 8.77
CA GLU A 40 -29.41 5.60 8.33
C GLU A 40 -28.90 4.32 7.63
N GLY A 41 -29.43 3.15 8.02
CA GLY A 41 -29.20 1.87 7.33
C GLY A 41 -27.87 1.17 7.66
N SER A 42 -27.19 1.51 8.74
CA SER A 42 -25.98 0.80 9.18
C SER A 42 -26.32 -0.46 10.01
N VAL A 43 -25.47 -1.50 9.90
CA VAL A 43 -25.60 -2.75 10.68
C VAL A 43 -25.33 -2.54 12.17
N ASP A 44 -24.52 -1.53 12.52
CA ASP A 44 -24.20 -1.19 13.91
C ASP A 44 -24.16 0.36 14.08
N PRO A 45 -25.33 0.99 14.24
CA PRO A 45 -25.42 2.44 14.33
C PRO A 45 -24.70 3.00 15.57
N VAL A 46 -24.70 2.27 16.69
CA VAL A 46 -24.00 2.67 17.92
C VAL A 46 -22.50 2.76 17.68
N TYR A 47 -21.92 1.71 17.07
CA TYR A 47 -20.50 1.68 16.73
C TYR A 47 -20.12 2.86 15.83
N GLN A 48 -20.94 3.18 14.83
CA GLN A 48 -20.63 4.25 13.88
C GLN A 48 -20.74 5.64 14.53
N ALA A 49 -21.74 5.86 15.39
CA ALA A 49 -21.88 7.10 16.14
C ALA A 49 -20.67 7.35 17.06
N LYS A 50 -20.30 6.34 17.87
CA LYS A 50 -19.11 6.41 18.73
C LYS A 50 -17.82 6.62 17.90
N ALA A 51 -17.67 5.95 16.76
CA ALA A 51 -16.51 6.09 15.89
C ALA A 51 -16.41 7.51 15.29
N ARG A 52 -17.54 8.16 14.96
CA ARG A 52 -17.56 9.55 14.51
C ARG A 52 -17.09 10.51 15.62
N LEU A 53 -17.58 10.31 16.84
CA LEU A 53 -17.16 11.12 17.99
C LEU A 53 -15.65 11.00 18.25
N LEU A 54 -15.11 9.78 18.21
CA LEU A 54 -13.66 9.55 18.32
C LEU A 54 -12.89 10.23 17.18
N ASN A 55 -13.40 10.16 15.93
CA ASN A 55 -12.79 10.85 14.79
C ASN A 55 -12.77 12.35 14.97
N GLN A 56 -13.86 12.93 15.49
CA GLN A 56 -13.95 14.36 15.76
C GLN A 56 -12.93 14.77 16.81
N ALA A 57 -12.82 14.04 17.91
CA ALA A 57 -11.80 14.30 18.93
C ALA A 57 -10.37 14.27 18.36
N ILE A 58 -10.05 13.31 17.47
CA ILE A 58 -8.76 13.27 16.77
C ILE A 58 -8.60 14.45 15.80
N GLN A 59 -9.68 14.87 15.13
CA GLN A 59 -9.68 16.05 14.26
C GLN A 59 -9.38 17.32 15.04
N ASP A 60 -9.99 17.50 16.23
CA ASP A 60 -9.81 18.67 17.09
C ASP A 60 -8.38 18.71 17.67
N ILE A 61 -7.81 17.55 18.03
CA ILE A 61 -6.41 17.43 18.43
C ILE A 61 -5.47 17.82 17.27
N GLY A 62 -5.82 17.47 16.03
CA GLY A 62 -5.03 17.78 14.84
C GLY A 62 -3.69 17.04 14.77
N MET A 63 -2.84 17.46 13.83
CA MET A 63 -1.48 16.91 13.64
C MET A 63 -0.53 17.37 14.73
N GLY A 64 0.34 16.46 15.19
CA GLY A 64 1.36 16.74 16.20
C GLY A 64 2.48 15.70 16.20
N ASN A 65 3.31 15.74 17.24
CA ASN A 65 4.50 14.90 17.36
C ASN A 65 4.19 13.39 17.30
N TYR A 66 3.05 12.96 17.87
CA TYR A 66 2.65 11.56 17.85
C TYR A 66 2.40 11.07 16.43
N GLN A 67 1.63 11.84 15.65
CA GLN A 67 1.29 11.47 14.27
C GLN A 67 2.50 11.48 13.35
N TRP A 68 3.45 12.41 13.50
CA TRP A 68 4.69 12.41 12.74
C TRP A 68 5.59 11.22 13.07
N GLN A 69 5.71 10.86 14.35
CA GLN A 69 6.40 9.64 14.75
C GLN A 69 5.71 8.40 14.17
N LEU A 70 4.37 8.37 14.22
CA LEU A 70 3.58 7.29 13.63
C LEU A 70 3.80 7.19 12.11
N PHE A 71 3.87 8.33 11.39
CA PHE A 71 4.19 8.36 9.95
C PHE A 71 5.52 7.65 9.64
N VAL A 72 6.54 7.88 10.45
CA VAL A 72 7.85 7.23 10.25
C VAL A 72 7.76 5.72 10.51
N VAL A 73 7.17 5.30 11.62
CA VAL A 73 7.14 3.87 11.97
C VAL A 73 6.17 3.05 11.13
N THR A 74 5.07 3.63 10.64
CA THR A 74 4.22 2.99 9.62
C THR A 74 4.92 2.94 8.27
N GLY A 75 5.75 3.93 7.97
CA GLY A 75 6.62 3.93 6.80
C GLY A 75 7.53 2.71 6.71
N PHE A 76 7.96 2.12 7.83
CA PHE A 76 8.77 0.89 7.82
C PHE A 76 8.04 -0.30 7.18
N GLY A 77 6.73 -0.43 7.38
CA GLY A 77 5.95 -1.48 6.72
C GLY A 77 5.74 -1.21 5.24
N TRP A 78 5.52 0.04 4.85
CA TRP A 78 5.47 0.44 3.45
C TRP A 78 6.81 0.21 2.74
N LEU A 79 7.93 0.54 3.39
CA LEU A 79 9.27 0.22 2.92
C LEU A 79 9.42 -1.30 2.72
N ALA A 80 9.03 -2.11 3.69
CA ALA A 80 9.13 -3.56 3.62
C ALA A 80 8.27 -4.16 2.50
N ASP A 81 7.06 -3.63 2.26
CA ASP A 81 6.14 -4.12 1.22
C ASP A 81 6.76 -4.08 -0.18
N ASN A 82 7.52 -3.04 -0.51
CA ASN A 82 8.22 -2.93 -1.81
C ASN A 82 9.62 -3.55 -1.80
N LEU A 83 10.33 -3.47 -0.68
CA LEU A 83 11.70 -3.97 -0.54
C LEU A 83 11.77 -5.49 -0.77
N TRP A 84 10.92 -6.29 -0.12
CA TRP A 84 11.02 -7.75 -0.14
C TRP A 84 10.74 -8.39 -1.50
N PRO A 85 9.77 -7.93 -2.32
CA PRO A 85 9.68 -8.34 -3.71
C PRO A 85 10.95 -8.09 -4.51
N ILE A 86 11.64 -6.98 -4.26
CA ILE A 86 12.90 -6.64 -4.92
C ILE A 86 14.04 -7.51 -4.40
N VAL A 87 14.15 -7.72 -3.08
CA VAL A 87 15.15 -8.63 -2.47
C VAL A 87 15.12 -9.99 -3.12
N THR A 88 13.93 -10.57 -3.30
CA THR A 88 13.78 -11.88 -3.98
C THR A 88 14.24 -11.81 -5.45
N GLY A 89 14.03 -10.69 -6.13
CA GLY A 89 14.54 -10.47 -7.50
C GLY A 89 16.07 -10.35 -7.53
N LEU A 90 16.64 -9.63 -6.59
CA LEU A 90 18.09 -9.42 -6.51
C LEU A 90 18.86 -10.72 -6.29
N ILE A 91 18.37 -11.60 -5.42
CA ILE A 91 19.02 -12.90 -5.15
C ILE A 91 18.75 -13.95 -6.23
N PHE A 92 17.79 -13.72 -7.13
CA PHE A 92 17.27 -14.73 -8.07
C PHE A 92 18.38 -15.36 -8.92
N THR A 93 19.24 -14.56 -9.53
CA THR A 93 20.33 -15.02 -10.38
C THR A 93 21.31 -15.93 -9.61
N SER A 94 21.75 -15.49 -8.42
CA SER A 94 22.69 -16.25 -7.59
C SER A 94 22.10 -17.60 -7.12
N VAL A 95 20.79 -17.60 -6.80
CA VAL A 95 20.05 -18.81 -6.40
C VAL A 95 19.91 -19.80 -7.56
N VAL A 96 19.53 -19.29 -8.75
CA VAL A 96 19.40 -20.14 -9.96
C VAL A 96 20.73 -20.81 -10.32
N ASN A 97 21.84 -20.07 -10.23
CA ASN A 97 23.17 -20.57 -10.54
C ASN A 97 23.62 -21.64 -9.53
N GLU A 98 23.44 -21.40 -8.20
CA GLU A 98 23.89 -22.34 -7.18
C GLU A 98 23.13 -23.67 -7.18
N PHE A 99 21.81 -23.61 -7.35
CA PHE A 99 20.96 -24.80 -7.30
C PHE A 99 20.68 -25.43 -8.67
N HIS A 100 21.28 -24.91 -9.74
CA HIS A 100 21.12 -25.39 -11.11
C HIS A 100 19.65 -25.60 -11.52
N LEU A 101 18.80 -24.59 -11.24
CA LEU A 101 17.35 -24.73 -11.27
C LEU A 101 16.75 -24.76 -12.68
N GLY A 102 17.47 -24.29 -13.70
CA GLY A 102 16.90 -24.11 -15.03
C GLY A 102 15.59 -23.31 -14.96
N ASN A 103 14.52 -23.84 -15.55
CA ASN A 103 13.21 -23.17 -15.56
C ASN A 103 12.44 -23.24 -14.23
N ARG A 104 12.99 -23.84 -13.15
CA ARG A 104 12.30 -23.97 -11.85
C ARG A 104 12.49 -22.75 -10.94
N GLY A 105 13.38 -21.83 -11.28
CA GLY A 105 13.63 -20.62 -10.48
C GLY A 105 12.37 -19.83 -10.11
N PRO A 106 11.42 -19.61 -11.04
CA PRO A 106 10.21 -18.82 -10.75
C PRO A 106 9.29 -19.37 -9.65
N PHE A 107 9.44 -20.65 -9.21
CA PHE A 107 8.69 -21.18 -8.06
C PHE A 107 8.94 -20.38 -6.78
N MET A 108 10.14 -19.83 -6.60
CA MET A 108 10.44 -18.96 -5.46
C MET A 108 9.56 -17.69 -5.49
N LYS A 109 9.39 -17.08 -6.65
CA LYS A 109 8.51 -15.91 -6.84
C LYS A 109 7.04 -16.26 -6.71
N LEU A 110 6.63 -17.44 -7.16
CA LEU A 110 5.27 -17.94 -6.98
C LEU A 110 4.95 -18.09 -5.48
N GLY A 111 5.84 -18.72 -4.72
CA GLY A 111 5.72 -18.84 -3.27
C GLY A 111 5.64 -17.48 -2.58
N GLN A 112 6.46 -16.51 -3.02
CA GLN A 112 6.40 -15.13 -2.54
C GLN A 112 5.02 -14.51 -2.75
N ASN A 113 4.48 -14.55 -3.97
CA ASN A 113 3.21 -13.89 -4.30
C ASN A 113 2.02 -14.56 -3.57
N ILE A 114 2.04 -15.88 -3.42
CA ILE A 114 1.06 -16.60 -2.60
C ILE A 114 1.15 -16.16 -1.14
N GLY A 115 2.36 -16.10 -0.57
CA GLY A 115 2.59 -15.61 0.80
C GLY A 115 2.08 -14.19 1.00
N LEU A 116 2.36 -13.27 0.06
CA LEU A 116 1.85 -11.90 0.08
C LEU A 116 0.32 -11.83 0.07
N LEU A 117 -0.34 -12.66 -0.74
CA LEU A 117 -1.80 -12.71 -0.80
C LEU A 117 -2.40 -13.23 0.52
N ILE A 118 -1.88 -14.35 1.03
CA ILE A 118 -2.31 -14.93 2.31
C ILE A 118 -2.09 -13.93 3.45
N GLY A 119 -0.93 -13.26 3.47
CA GLY A 119 -0.60 -12.26 4.48
C GLY A 119 -1.52 -11.06 4.43
N ALA A 120 -1.80 -10.51 3.24
CA ALA A 120 -2.68 -9.36 3.08
C ALA A 120 -4.10 -9.64 3.58
N PHE A 121 -4.64 -10.81 3.23
CA PHE A 121 -5.97 -11.21 3.67
C PHE A 121 -5.99 -11.58 5.16
N GLY A 122 -5.07 -12.43 5.59
CA GLY A 122 -5.01 -12.94 6.97
C GLY A 122 -4.79 -11.83 8.00
N TRP A 123 -3.84 -10.94 7.78
CA TRP A 123 -3.57 -9.82 8.68
C TRP A 123 -4.59 -8.69 8.53
N GLY A 124 -5.14 -8.49 7.31
CA GLY A 124 -6.23 -7.54 7.09
C GLY A 124 -7.44 -7.81 7.98
N VAL A 125 -7.85 -9.08 8.09
CA VAL A 125 -8.94 -9.51 8.98
C VAL A 125 -8.44 -9.71 10.41
N GLY A 126 -7.28 -10.34 10.58
CA GLY A 126 -6.70 -10.68 11.88
C GLY A 126 -6.43 -9.44 12.76
N SER A 127 -6.07 -8.31 12.16
CA SER A 127 -5.84 -7.06 12.90
C SER A 127 -7.10 -6.54 13.62
N ASP A 128 -8.28 -6.83 13.11
CA ASP A 128 -9.54 -6.43 13.74
C ASP A 128 -9.98 -7.45 14.83
N VAL A 129 -9.42 -8.66 14.81
CA VAL A 129 -9.73 -9.71 15.81
C VAL A 129 -8.74 -9.70 16.98
N TRP A 130 -7.44 -9.68 16.68
CA TRP A 130 -6.35 -9.79 17.67
C TRP A 130 -5.85 -8.44 18.19
N GLY A 131 -6.26 -7.36 17.55
CA GLY A 131 -5.80 -6.00 17.83
C GLY A 131 -4.76 -5.52 16.80
N ARG A 132 -4.79 -4.23 16.57
CA ARG A 132 -3.95 -3.59 15.55
C ARG A 132 -2.51 -3.45 15.99
N ARG A 133 -2.29 -3.17 17.28
CA ARG A 133 -0.97 -3.05 17.88
C ARG A 133 -0.15 -4.34 17.74
N TRP A 134 -0.77 -5.50 18.00
CA TRP A 134 -0.09 -6.79 17.87
C TRP A 134 0.23 -7.13 16.42
N SER A 135 -0.75 -6.99 15.53
CA SER A 135 -0.57 -7.25 14.10
C SER A 135 0.52 -6.37 13.51
N PHE A 136 0.56 -5.08 13.88
CA PHE A 136 1.58 -4.12 13.47
C PHE A 136 3.00 -4.56 13.80
N ASN A 137 3.21 -5.15 14.96
CA ASN A 137 4.54 -5.58 15.39
C ASN A 137 4.90 -6.97 14.85
N ILE A 138 3.96 -7.91 14.86
CA ILE A 138 4.22 -9.31 14.47
C ILE A 138 4.54 -9.42 12.98
N THR A 139 3.91 -8.64 12.11
CA THR A 139 4.15 -8.69 10.66
C THR A 139 5.62 -8.43 10.32
N LEU A 140 6.21 -7.39 10.90
CA LEU A 140 7.62 -7.05 10.66
C LEU A 140 8.58 -8.05 11.32
N PHE A 141 8.22 -8.56 12.51
CA PHE A 141 8.98 -9.60 13.21
C PHE A 141 9.07 -10.90 12.40
N ILE A 142 7.93 -11.41 11.93
CA ILE A 142 7.86 -12.60 11.07
C ILE A 142 8.75 -12.41 9.83
N THR A 143 8.63 -11.25 9.17
CA THR A 143 9.45 -10.91 8.01
C THR A 143 10.94 -11.03 8.33
N GLY A 144 11.40 -10.40 9.40
CA GLY A 144 12.82 -10.39 9.78
C GLY A 144 13.33 -11.78 10.16
N VAL A 145 12.60 -12.53 10.99
CA VAL A 145 13.00 -13.87 11.45
C VAL A 145 13.13 -14.86 10.28
N PHE A 146 12.13 -14.93 9.43
CA PHE A 146 12.17 -15.87 8.30
C PHE A 146 13.15 -15.44 7.21
N ALA A 147 13.44 -14.14 7.08
CA ALA A 147 14.49 -13.67 6.18
C ALA A 147 15.89 -14.08 6.67
N VAL A 148 16.17 -13.96 7.98
CA VAL A 148 17.42 -14.46 8.57
C VAL A 148 17.51 -15.98 8.41
N ALA A 149 16.44 -16.71 8.70
CA ALA A 149 16.40 -18.16 8.53
C ALA A 149 16.66 -18.58 7.07
N ALA A 150 16.12 -17.83 6.12
CA ALA A 150 16.32 -18.05 4.69
C ALA A 150 17.80 -17.93 4.27
N GLY A 151 18.57 -17.02 4.88
CA GLY A 151 20.02 -16.92 4.65
C GLY A 151 20.79 -18.20 5.01
N GLY A 152 20.28 -19.03 5.94
CA GLY A 152 20.83 -20.32 6.31
C GLY A 152 20.36 -21.50 5.44
N SER A 153 19.51 -21.30 4.45
CA SER A 153 18.87 -22.38 3.70
C SER A 153 19.87 -23.33 3.02
N PRO A 154 19.73 -24.65 3.22
CA PRO A 154 20.59 -25.64 2.58
C PRO A 154 20.11 -26.07 1.18
N SER A 155 18.85 -25.78 0.83
CA SER A 155 18.23 -26.22 -0.43
C SER A 155 17.28 -25.17 -0.97
N PHE A 156 16.98 -25.26 -2.25
CA PHE A 156 16.00 -24.37 -2.91
C PHE A 156 14.58 -24.49 -2.30
N ALA A 157 14.17 -25.70 -1.92
CA ALA A 157 12.88 -25.90 -1.29
C ALA A 157 12.78 -25.19 0.06
N ALA A 158 13.83 -25.30 0.90
CA ALA A 158 13.90 -24.59 2.19
C ALA A 158 13.87 -23.07 1.97
N LEU A 159 14.67 -22.55 1.03
CA LEU A 159 14.67 -21.13 0.68
C LEU A 159 13.30 -20.66 0.24
N SER A 160 12.65 -21.35 -0.71
CA SER A 160 11.32 -20.98 -1.23
C SER A 160 10.24 -21.02 -0.14
N THR A 161 10.36 -21.95 0.82
CA THR A 161 9.46 -22.01 1.98
C THR A 161 9.64 -20.78 2.86
N PHE A 162 10.87 -20.40 3.20
CA PHE A 162 11.12 -19.20 4.00
C PHE A 162 10.74 -17.92 3.27
N VAL A 163 10.95 -17.86 1.94
CA VAL A 163 10.45 -16.76 1.10
C VAL A 163 8.94 -16.61 1.21
N SER A 164 8.20 -17.72 1.16
CA SER A 164 6.74 -17.71 1.32
C SER A 164 6.34 -17.24 2.73
N LEU A 165 7.02 -17.71 3.76
CA LEU A 165 6.73 -17.37 5.16
C LEU A 165 7.04 -15.89 5.47
N TRP A 166 8.19 -15.35 5.05
CA TRP A 166 8.43 -13.92 5.26
C TRP A 166 7.42 -13.07 4.50
N SER A 167 6.97 -13.56 3.34
CA SER A 167 6.00 -12.85 2.51
C SER A 167 4.60 -12.81 3.14
N VAL A 168 4.25 -13.77 4.00
CA VAL A 168 3.04 -13.68 4.84
C VAL A 168 3.15 -12.48 5.80
N GLY A 169 4.32 -12.23 6.39
CA GLY A 169 4.56 -11.04 7.20
C GLY A 169 4.45 -9.76 6.36
N VAL A 170 5.19 -9.70 5.25
CA VAL A 170 5.21 -8.53 4.34
C VAL A 170 3.82 -8.17 3.82
N GLY A 171 3.03 -9.18 3.38
CA GLY A 171 1.69 -8.95 2.85
C GLY A 171 0.72 -8.27 3.82
N GLY A 172 0.97 -8.43 5.12
CA GLY A 172 0.20 -7.79 6.19
C GLY A 172 0.59 -6.35 6.48
N ASN A 173 1.82 -5.94 6.17
CA ASN A 173 2.31 -4.61 6.53
C ASN A 173 1.44 -3.49 5.95
N LEU A 174 1.20 -3.49 4.65
CA LEU A 174 0.43 -2.43 3.99
C LEU A 174 -0.98 -2.24 4.56
N PRO A 175 -1.84 -3.27 4.67
CA PRO A 175 -3.19 -3.10 5.18
C PRO A 175 -3.22 -2.74 6.68
N VAL A 176 -2.33 -3.31 7.50
CA VAL A 176 -2.30 -3.05 8.94
C VAL A 176 -1.77 -1.65 9.24
N ASP A 177 -0.65 -1.26 8.62
CA ASP A 177 -0.01 0.03 8.85
C ASP A 177 -0.88 1.18 8.34
N SER A 178 -1.51 1.01 7.18
CA SER A 178 -2.44 2.00 6.62
C SER A 178 -3.67 2.18 7.51
N ALA A 179 -4.22 1.08 8.04
CA ALA A 179 -5.38 1.13 8.93
C ALA A 179 -5.05 1.87 10.24
N ILE A 180 -3.92 1.54 10.88
CA ILE A 180 -3.46 2.22 12.09
C ILE A 180 -3.23 3.69 11.82
N PHE A 181 -2.52 4.00 10.74
CA PHE A 181 -2.20 5.39 10.40
C PHE A 181 -3.47 6.23 10.24
N LEU A 182 -4.47 5.74 9.49
CA LEU A 182 -5.75 6.45 9.27
C LEU A 182 -6.59 6.62 10.53
N GLU A 183 -6.35 5.84 11.58
CA GLU A 183 -7.10 5.96 12.83
C GLU A 183 -6.59 7.04 13.78
N PHE A 184 -5.34 7.42 13.63
CA PHE A 184 -4.71 8.43 14.47
C PHE A 184 -4.51 9.78 13.78
N ILE A 185 -4.79 9.87 12.45
CA ILE A 185 -4.61 11.14 11.72
C ILE A 185 -5.96 11.87 11.54
N PRO A 186 -5.94 13.20 11.62
CA PRO A 186 -7.09 14.03 11.27
C PRO A 186 -7.52 13.82 9.81
N GLY A 187 -8.81 13.91 9.54
CA GLY A 187 -9.37 13.78 8.19
C GLY A 187 -8.75 14.75 7.18
N SER A 188 -8.41 15.97 7.61
CA SER A 188 -7.72 16.97 6.78
C SER A 188 -6.34 16.57 6.29
N HIS A 189 -5.70 15.57 6.92
CA HIS A 189 -4.35 15.11 6.61
C HIS A 189 -4.29 13.67 6.05
N GLN A 190 -5.42 13.09 5.66
CA GLN A 190 -5.46 11.74 5.10
C GLN A 190 -4.65 11.58 3.80
N TYR A 191 -4.35 12.68 3.08
CA TYR A 191 -3.43 12.67 1.95
C TYR A 191 -2.03 12.15 2.30
N LEU A 192 -1.61 12.21 3.58
CA LEU A 192 -0.33 11.66 4.04
C LEU A 192 -0.25 10.14 3.85
N LEU A 193 -1.38 9.44 3.78
CA LEU A 193 -1.38 8.02 3.40
C LEU A 193 -0.79 7.81 2.00
N THR A 194 -1.11 8.70 1.05
CA THR A 194 -0.50 8.64 -0.29
C THR A 194 0.99 9.00 -0.23
N VAL A 195 1.37 9.95 0.61
CA VAL A 195 2.79 10.33 0.79
C VAL A 195 3.62 9.18 1.39
N LEU A 196 3.01 8.24 2.15
CA LEU A 196 3.70 7.04 2.62
C LEU A 196 4.29 6.20 1.47
N SER A 197 3.79 6.33 0.25
CA SER A 197 4.38 5.64 -0.92
C SER A 197 5.84 6.02 -1.20
N VAL A 198 6.32 7.14 -0.69
CA VAL A 198 7.74 7.53 -0.79
C VAL A 198 8.66 6.47 -0.15
N TRP A 199 8.18 5.77 0.89
CA TRP A 199 8.91 4.69 1.54
C TRP A 199 9.14 3.49 0.61
N TRP A 200 8.31 3.30 -0.42
CA TRP A 200 8.55 2.27 -1.43
C TRP A 200 9.80 2.56 -2.25
N ALA A 201 10.00 3.82 -2.69
CA ALA A 201 11.20 4.21 -3.42
C ALA A 201 12.46 4.08 -2.54
N PHE A 202 12.37 4.47 -1.27
CA PHE A 202 13.46 4.25 -0.30
C PHE A 202 13.75 2.77 -0.08
N GLY A 203 12.73 1.91 0.01
CA GLY A 203 12.92 0.46 0.13
C GLY A 203 13.66 -0.12 -1.06
N GLN A 204 13.26 0.24 -2.28
CA GLN A 204 13.91 -0.18 -3.51
C GLN A 204 15.38 0.27 -3.57
N LEU A 205 15.64 1.52 -3.26
CA LEU A 205 17.00 2.08 -3.26
C LEU A 205 17.88 1.40 -2.20
N LEU A 206 17.37 1.25 -0.98
CA LEU A 206 18.10 0.61 0.13
C LEU A 206 18.46 -0.83 -0.19
N GLY A 207 17.51 -1.62 -0.71
CA GLY A 207 17.76 -3.00 -1.13
C GLY A 207 18.84 -3.10 -2.19
N SER A 208 18.79 -2.25 -3.21
CA SER A 208 19.78 -2.22 -4.30
C SER A 208 21.16 -1.77 -3.82
N LEU A 209 21.24 -0.76 -2.94
CA LEU A 209 22.50 -0.28 -2.37
C LEU A 209 23.20 -1.34 -1.51
N ILE A 210 22.46 -2.12 -0.73
CA ILE A 210 23.03 -3.19 0.11
C ILE A 210 23.39 -4.42 -0.75
N ALA A 211 22.57 -4.71 -1.79
CA ALA A 211 22.83 -5.80 -2.69
C ALA A 211 24.14 -5.64 -3.47
N TRP A 212 24.44 -4.43 -3.93
CA TRP A 212 25.61 -4.19 -4.76
C TRP A 212 26.91 -4.68 -4.14
N PRO A 213 27.37 -4.23 -2.96
CA PRO A 213 28.62 -4.71 -2.39
C PRO A 213 28.59 -6.20 -1.99
N LEU A 214 27.44 -6.72 -1.57
CA LEU A 214 27.37 -8.10 -1.09
C LEU A 214 27.26 -9.12 -2.23
N LEU A 215 26.38 -8.86 -3.19
CA LEU A 215 26.17 -9.79 -4.30
C LEU A 215 27.25 -9.66 -5.36
N ALA A 216 27.79 -8.47 -5.62
CA ALA A 216 28.86 -8.30 -6.60
C ALA A 216 30.17 -8.98 -6.20
N ASN A 217 30.52 -8.95 -4.91
CA ASN A 217 31.81 -9.46 -4.45
C ASN A 217 31.78 -10.93 -3.98
N TYR A 218 30.60 -11.44 -3.59
CA TYR A 218 30.48 -12.77 -2.97
C TYR A 218 29.55 -13.71 -3.74
N SER A 219 29.28 -13.46 -5.03
CA SER A 219 28.49 -14.35 -5.88
C SER A 219 29.30 -14.79 -7.11
N CYS A 220 28.96 -15.97 -7.65
CA CYS A 220 29.53 -16.46 -8.89
C CYS A 220 29.21 -15.51 -10.06
N GLN A 221 30.11 -15.46 -11.01
CA GLN A 221 29.87 -14.74 -12.27
C GLN A 221 28.90 -15.55 -13.15
N GLN A 222 28.22 -14.86 -14.06
CA GLN A 222 27.31 -15.52 -15.01
C GLN A 222 28.03 -16.49 -15.96
N THR A 223 29.32 -16.29 -16.17
CA THR A 223 30.19 -17.09 -17.03
C THR A 223 30.75 -18.35 -16.35
N ASP A 224 30.59 -18.46 -15.03
CA ASP A 224 31.12 -19.58 -14.27
C ASP A 224 30.33 -20.86 -14.59
N THR A 225 31.02 -21.93 -14.98
CA THR A 225 30.40 -23.23 -15.29
C THR A 225 29.98 -23.97 -14.02
N GLU A 226 30.70 -23.77 -12.92
CA GLU A 226 30.39 -24.32 -11.60
C GLU A 226 30.27 -23.20 -10.57
N CYS A 227 29.23 -23.26 -9.76
CA CYS A 227 28.96 -22.26 -8.72
C CYS A 227 28.81 -22.96 -7.35
N PRO A 228 29.91 -23.33 -6.70
CA PRO A 228 29.85 -23.98 -5.40
C PRO A 228 29.36 -22.99 -4.35
N ARG A 229 28.71 -23.50 -3.31
CA ARG A 229 28.17 -22.72 -2.21
C ARG A 229 29.18 -21.75 -1.60
N SER A 230 30.44 -22.17 -1.47
CA SER A 230 31.52 -21.36 -0.88
C SER A 230 31.85 -20.10 -1.69
N ALA A 231 31.69 -20.15 -3.02
CA ALA A 231 31.89 -19.01 -3.92
C ALA A 231 30.65 -18.13 -4.08
N ASN A 232 29.49 -18.58 -3.58
CA ASN A 232 28.19 -17.91 -3.78
C ASN A 232 27.48 -17.55 -2.47
N MET A 233 28.24 -17.09 -1.48
CA MET A 233 27.71 -16.69 -0.17
C MET A 233 26.99 -15.35 -0.19
N GLY A 234 27.10 -14.57 -1.28
CA GLY A 234 26.61 -13.19 -1.37
C GLY A 234 25.11 -13.06 -1.05
N TRP A 235 24.25 -13.93 -1.62
CA TRP A 235 22.83 -13.87 -1.36
C TRP A 235 22.47 -14.24 0.10
N ARG A 236 23.27 -15.08 0.77
CA ARG A 236 23.09 -15.40 2.19
C ARG A 236 23.44 -14.20 3.06
N TYR A 237 24.60 -13.58 2.82
CA TYR A 237 25.01 -12.37 3.54
C TYR A 237 23.99 -11.24 3.33
N PHE A 238 23.47 -11.11 2.11
CA PHE A 238 22.45 -10.14 1.80
C PHE A 238 21.15 -10.40 2.59
N LEU A 239 20.66 -11.65 2.64
CA LEU A 239 19.48 -12.01 3.42
C LEU A 239 19.68 -11.83 4.93
N PHE A 240 20.85 -12.18 5.48
CA PHE A 240 21.17 -11.91 6.89
C PHE A 240 21.15 -10.41 7.19
N THR A 241 21.73 -9.60 6.31
CA THR A 241 21.77 -8.14 6.48
C THR A 241 20.36 -7.54 6.39
N MET A 242 19.58 -7.94 5.39
CA MET A 242 18.22 -7.43 5.20
C MET A 242 17.26 -7.91 6.29
N GLY A 243 17.37 -9.18 6.70
CA GLY A 243 16.60 -9.73 7.81
C GLY A 243 16.97 -9.06 9.14
N GLY A 244 18.26 -8.85 9.39
CA GLY A 244 18.78 -8.10 10.55
C GLY A 244 18.25 -6.66 10.56
N LEU A 245 18.24 -5.98 9.42
CA LEU A 245 17.65 -4.65 9.27
C LEU A 245 16.15 -4.65 9.63
N MET A 246 15.40 -5.65 9.16
CA MET A 246 13.97 -5.76 9.51
C MET A 246 13.76 -5.98 11.01
N LEU A 247 14.58 -6.79 11.64
CA LEU A 247 14.55 -6.99 13.10
C LEU A 247 14.93 -5.72 13.85
N LEU A 248 15.86 -4.93 13.33
CA LEU A 248 16.20 -3.61 13.88
C LEU A 248 15.00 -2.65 13.79
N LEU A 249 14.36 -2.55 12.61
CA LEU A 249 13.17 -1.72 12.41
C LEU A 249 12.01 -2.19 13.29
N TRP A 250 11.82 -3.50 13.43
CA TRP A 250 10.88 -4.07 14.39
C TRP A 250 11.23 -3.66 15.83
N GLY A 251 12.51 -3.73 16.22
CA GLY A 251 12.97 -3.30 17.53
C GLY A 251 12.67 -1.84 17.82
N ILE A 252 12.92 -0.95 16.85
CA ILE A 252 12.54 0.48 16.95
C ILE A 252 11.01 0.62 17.12
N ARG A 253 10.24 -0.12 16.32
CA ARG A 253 8.77 -0.09 16.34
C ARG A 253 8.21 -0.58 17.68
N PHE A 254 8.82 -1.60 18.29
CA PHE A 254 8.32 -2.25 19.49
C PHE A 254 8.84 -1.60 20.78
N PHE A 255 10.14 -1.23 20.86
CA PHE A 255 10.77 -0.75 22.09
C PHE A 255 10.86 0.77 22.16
N VAL A 256 11.03 1.47 21.03
CA VAL A 256 11.25 2.92 21.02
C VAL A 256 9.94 3.68 20.83
N PHE A 257 9.10 3.24 19.87
CA PHE A 257 7.80 3.86 19.63
C PHE A 257 6.71 3.15 20.42
N LYS A 258 6.08 3.87 21.34
CA LYS A 258 4.95 3.33 22.09
C LYS A 258 3.66 3.45 21.28
N LEU A 259 3.34 2.40 20.50
CA LEU A 259 2.05 2.31 19.83
C LEU A 259 0.98 1.91 20.84
N TYR A 260 -0.06 2.71 20.93
CA TYR A 260 -1.29 2.36 21.63
C TYR A 260 -2.23 1.59 20.72
N GLU A 261 -3.14 0.83 21.32
CA GLU A 261 -4.19 0.17 20.55
C GLU A 261 -5.15 1.23 19.99
N SER A 262 -5.76 0.94 18.85
CA SER A 262 -6.69 1.85 18.20
C SER A 262 -7.87 2.22 19.10
N PRO A 263 -8.22 3.51 19.26
CA PRO A 263 -9.41 3.92 19.99
C PRO A 263 -10.69 3.25 19.46
N LYS A 264 -10.83 3.11 18.13
CA LYS A 264 -11.98 2.45 17.51
C LYS A 264 -12.03 0.96 17.78
N TYR A 265 -10.87 0.29 17.80
CA TYR A 265 -10.80 -1.12 18.16
C TYR A 265 -11.20 -1.32 19.63
N LEU A 266 -10.67 -0.51 20.55
CA LEU A 266 -10.99 -0.60 21.97
C LEU A 266 -12.48 -0.35 22.22
N MET A 267 -13.03 0.72 21.65
CA MET A 267 -14.46 1.04 21.71
C MET A 267 -15.32 -0.10 21.14
N GLY A 268 -14.92 -0.66 19.99
CA GLY A 268 -15.60 -1.79 19.37
C GLY A 268 -15.59 -3.08 20.20
N ARG A 269 -14.71 -3.16 21.22
CA ARG A 269 -14.64 -4.24 22.23
C ARG A 269 -15.33 -3.88 23.54
N GLY A 270 -15.99 -2.72 23.63
CA GLY A 270 -16.66 -2.26 24.84
C GLY A 270 -15.70 -1.67 25.89
N LEU A 271 -14.45 -1.36 25.50
CA LEU A 271 -13.43 -0.78 26.38
C LEU A 271 -13.37 0.75 26.22
N ASP A 272 -14.53 1.41 26.39
CA ASP A 272 -14.69 2.85 26.15
C ASP A 272 -13.72 3.71 26.97
N GLN A 273 -13.48 3.36 28.25
CA GLN A 273 -12.50 4.08 29.08
C GLN A 273 -11.11 4.06 28.45
N GLN A 274 -10.64 2.88 28.00
CA GLN A 274 -9.33 2.76 27.39
C GLN A 274 -9.25 3.51 26.04
N ALA A 275 -10.34 3.55 25.29
CA ALA A 275 -10.41 4.33 24.05
C ALA A 275 -10.23 5.82 24.32
N VAL A 276 -10.90 6.37 25.33
CA VAL A 276 -10.78 7.77 25.77
C VAL A 276 -9.37 8.05 26.30
N ASP A 277 -8.80 7.15 27.13
CA ASP A 277 -7.44 7.30 27.66
C ASP A 277 -6.40 7.41 26.56
N VAL A 278 -6.54 6.63 25.45
CA VAL A 278 -5.66 6.74 24.30
C VAL A 278 -5.77 8.08 23.59
N VAL A 279 -6.99 8.62 23.43
CA VAL A 279 -7.20 9.94 22.81
C VAL A 279 -6.57 11.05 23.67
N HIS A 280 -6.76 11.00 24.99
CA HIS A 280 -6.10 11.92 25.93
C HIS A 280 -4.57 11.81 25.88
N PHE A 281 -4.03 10.59 25.77
CA PHE A 281 -2.59 10.40 25.62
C PHE A 281 -2.06 11.07 24.34
N VAL A 282 -2.76 10.89 23.20
CA VAL A 282 -2.38 11.53 21.92
C VAL A 282 -2.42 13.05 22.05
N ALA A 283 -3.48 13.60 22.66
CA ALA A 283 -3.59 15.04 22.93
C ALA A 283 -2.41 15.55 23.76
N LYS A 284 -2.13 14.91 24.89
CA LYS A 284 -1.01 15.25 25.78
C LYS A 284 0.34 15.17 25.06
N LYS A 285 0.57 14.15 24.23
CA LYS A 285 1.82 13.98 23.47
C LYS A 285 2.01 15.09 22.44
N ASN A 286 0.92 15.65 21.94
CA ASN A 286 0.91 16.79 21.03
C ASN A 286 0.90 18.16 21.73
N GLY A 287 0.91 18.19 23.08
CA GLY A 287 0.81 19.44 23.85
C GLY A 287 -0.57 20.10 23.75
N ARG A 288 -1.62 19.31 23.55
CA ARG A 288 -3.01 19.75 23.43
C ARG A 288 -3.89 19.06 24.47
N GLU A 289 -5.08 19.57 24.65
CA GLU A 289 -6.11 19.02 25.53
C GLU A 289 -7.32 18.56 24.69
N THR A 290 -8.07 17.62 25.19
CA THR A 290 -9.33 17.14 24.62
C THR A 290 -10.37 17.05 25.72
N ASN A 291 -11.61 17.39 25.39
CA ASN A 291 -12.74 17.34 26.34
C ASN A 291 -13.52 16.03 26.25
N LEU A 292 -13.07 15.07 25.42
CA LEU A 292 -13.74 13.78 25.26
C LEU A 292 -13.78 13.02 26.59
N THR A 293 -14.98 12.61 27.01
CA THR A 293 -15.19 11.83 28.22
C THR A 293 -15.77 10.46 27.92
N VAL A 294 -15.75 9.56 28.90
CA VAL A 294 -16.37 8.24 28.75
C VAL A 294 -17.88 8.35 28.74
N GLU A 295 -18.39 9.31 29.49
CA GLU A 295 -19.82 9.63 29.57
C GLU A 295 -20.40 9.99 28.22
N ASP A 296 -19.64 10.67 27.36
CA ASP A 296 -20.05 11.02 25.98
C ASP A 296 -20.26 9.75 25.13
N LEU A 297 -19.35 8.78 25.22
CA LEU A 297 -19.51 7.49 24.53
C LEU A 297 -20.68 6.67 25.09
N GLN A 298 -20.87 6.69 26.40
CA GLN A 298 -21.98 5.97 27.05
C GLN A 298 -23.34 6.65 26.82
N ALA A 299 -23.37 7.97 26.63
CA ALA A 299 -24.60 8.69 26.28
C ALA A 299 -25.16 8.19 24.95
N LEU A 300 -24.27 7.95 23.96
CA LEU A 300 -24.66 7.39 22.65
C LEU A 300 -25.26 5.97 22.80
N ASP A 301 -24.72 5.13 23.70
CA ASP A 301 -25.33 3.81 23.99
C ASP A 301 -26.78 3.95 24.49
N ARG A 302 -27.02 4.92 25.40
CA ARG A 302 -28.35 5.14 25.98
C ARG A 302 -29.33 5.71 24.98
N THR A 303 -28.88 6.62 24.11
CA THR A 303 -29.72 7.28 23.13
C THR A 303 -30.19 6.29 22.05
N VAL A 304 -29.28 5.47 21.53
CA VAL A 304 -29.61 4.46 20.52
C VAL A 304 -30.45 3.32 21.14
N ALA A 305 -30.12 2.88 22.35
CA ALA A 305 -30.90 1.84 23.03
C ALA A 305 -32.36 2.28 23.29
N LYS A 306 -32.59 3.60 23.53
CA LYS A 306 -33.96 4.14 23.67
C LYS A 306 -34.72 4.18 22.33
N ASN A 307 -34.03 4.46 21.21
CA ASN A 307 -34.67 4.64 19.93
C ASN A 307 -34.89 3.32 19.16
N ASP A 308 -33.92 2.37 19.21
CA ASP A 308 -33.94 1.15 18.41
C ASP A 308 -33.85 -0.17 19.22
N GLY A 309 -33.68 -0.08 20.54
CA GLY A 309 -33.52 -1.27 21.39
C GLY A 309 -32.27 -2.12 21.10
N THR A 310 -31.36 -1.61 20.26
CA THR A 310 -30.14 -2.30 19.85
C THR A 310 -28.97 -1.93 20.77
N THR A 311 -28.23 -2.95 21.22
CA THR A 311 -26.96 -2.81 21.93
C THR A 311 -25.81 -3.18 21.02
N MET A 312 -24.66 -2.52 21.20
CA MET A 312 -23.47 -2.80 20.40
C MET A 312 -22.95 -4.22 20.69
N ASP A 313 -22.74 -5.02 19.63
CA ASP A 313 -22.11 -6.35 19.76
C ASP A 313 -20.57 -6.18 19.82
N THR A 314 -19.99 -6.52 20.96
CA THR A 314 -18.55 -6.41 21.26
C THR A 314 -17.75 -7.67 20.92
N SER A 315 -18.38 -8.70 20.33
CA SER A 315 -17.74 -9.97 20.00
C SER A 315 -16.70 -9.85 18.87
N ALA A 316 -15.77 -10.82 18.84
CA ALA A 316 -14.82 -10.92 17.74
C ALA A 316 -15.53 -11.19 16.40
N ALA A 317 -16.63 -11.94 16.42
CA ALA A 317 -17.46 -12.20 15.25
C ALA A 317 -18.08 -10.91 14.70
N ALA A 318 -18.54 -10.01 15.57
CA ALA A 318 -19.06 -8.70 15.17
C ALA A 318 -17.96 -7.81 14.56
N ALA A 319 -16.73 -7.85 15.08
CA ALA A 319 -15.60 -7.13 14.47
C ALA A 319 -15.33 -7.61 13.04
N VAL A 320 -15.30 -8.92 12.81
CA VAL A 320 -15.17 -9.51 11.46
C VAL A 320 -16.37 -9.12 10.58
N LYS A 321 -17.59 -9.19 11.11
CA LYS A 321 -18.80 -8.82 10.38
C LYS A 321 -18.77 -7.35 9.97
N ARG A 322 -18.41 -6.41 10.86
CA ARG A 322 -18.23 -4.99 10.53
C ARG A 322 -17.17 -4.76 9.46
N LYS A 323 -16.07 -5.52 9.48
CA LYS A 323 -15.04 -5.45 8.44
C LYS A 323 -15.54 -5.93 7.09
N LEU A 324 -16.26 -7.05 7.07
CA LEU A 324 -16.83 -7.63 5.86
C LEU A 324 -18.05 -6.84 5.36
N GLU A 325 -18.62 -5.97 6.18
CA GLU A 325 -19.74 -5.10 5.81
C GLU A 325 -19.40 -4.21 4.61
N GLY A 326 -18.16 -3.69 4.55
CA GLY A 326 -17.65 -2.97 3.38
C GLY A 326 -17.66 -3.78 2.08
N PHE A 327 -17.68 -5.12 2.18
CA PHE A 327 -17.79 -6.05 1.05
C PHE A 327 -19.21 -6.61 0.87
N THR A 328 -20.20 -6.10 1.60
CA THR A 328 -21.60 -6.50 1.39
C THR A 328 -22.05 -6.15 -0.02
N ALA A 329 -23.04 -6.90 -0.52
CA ALA A 329 -23.58 -6.68 -1.84
C ALA A 329 -24.04 -5.22 -2.08
N GLY A 330 -24.43 -4.49 -1.02
CA GLY A 330 -24.80 -3.08 -1.07
C GLY A 330 -23.63 -2.17 -1.49
N HIS A 331 -22.49 -2.24 -0.78
CA HIS A 331 -21.31 -1.43 -1.08
C HIS A 331 -20.67 -1.79 -2.43
N VAL A 332 -20.63 -3.10 -2.75
CA VAL A 332 -20.16 -3.53 -4.08
C VAL A 332 -21.10 -3.05 -5.17
N LYS A 333 -22.42 -3.17 -5.00
CA LYS A 333 -23.41 -2.65 -5.98
C LYS A 333 -23.33 -1.14 -6.13
N ALA A 334 -23.01 -0.40 -5.05
CA ALA A 334 -22.85 1.05 -5.11
C ALA A 334 -21.72 1.48 -6.07
N LEU A 335 -20.64 0.69 -6.17
CA LEU A 335 -19.56 0.93 -7.15
C LEU A 335 -20.00 0.75 -8.60
N PHE A 336 -21.16 0.15 -8.84
CA PHE A 336 -21.76 -0.09 -10.16
C PHE A 336 -23.13 0.57 -10.31
N ALA A 337 -23.50 1.50 -9.41
CA ALA A 337 -24.85 2.09 -9.36
C ALA A 337 -25.21 2.89 -10.61
N THR A 338 -24.26 3.58 -11.22
CA THR A 338 -24.48 4.33 -12.46
C THR A 338 -23.64 3.76 -13.62
N ARG A 339 -24.08 3.92 -14.87
CA ARG A 339 -23.32 3.45 -16.03
C ARG A 339 -21.90 4.02 -16.09
N LYS A 340 -21.72 5.30 -15.74
CA LYS A 340 -20.39 5.93 -15.72
C LYS A 340 -19.50 5.35 -14.63
N LEU A 341 -20.04 5.16 -13.43
CA LEU A 341 -19.29 4.61 -12.30
C LEU A 341 -18.96 3.14 -12.55
N ALA A 342 -19.92 2.33 -13.02
CA ALA A 342 -19.70 0.94 -13.37
C ALA A 342 -18.59 0.76 -14.42
N TRP A 343 -18.63 1.59 -15.47
CA TRP A 343 -17.60 1.61 -16.50
C TRP A 343 -16.23 1.98 -15.93
N SER A 344 -16.14 3.08 -15.14
CA SER A 344 -14.90 3.52 -14.51
C SER A 344 -14.34 2.47 -13.55
N THR A 345 -15.18 1.86 -12.71
CA THR A 345 -14.80 0.80 -11.78
C THR A 345 -14.25 -0.42 -12.52
N THR A 346 -14.94 -0.86 -13.57
CA THR A 346 -14.51 -2.01 -14.38
C THR A 346 -13.16 -1.74 -15.05
N LEU A 347 -13.00 -0.58 -15.68
CA LEU A 347 -11.73 -0.20 -16.31
C LEU A 347 -10.60 -0.13 -15.29
N LEU A 348 -10.86 0.41 -14.11
CA LEU A 348 -9.84 0.52 -13.07
C LEU A 348 -9.41 -0.85 -12.54
N ILE A 349 -10.36 -1.77 -12.35
CA ILE A 349 -10.06 -3.18 -11.99
C ILE A 349 -9.17 -3.83 -13.06
N ILE A 350 -9.51 -3.64 -14.35
CA ILE A 350 -8.73 -4.19 -15.47
C ILE A 350 -7.32 -3.58 -15.51
N ILE A 351 -7.19 -2.26 -15.35
CA ILE A 351 -5.88 -1.58 -15.34
C ILE A 351 -5.01 -2.12 -14.20
N TRP A 352 -5.55 -2.22 -12.98
CA TRP A 352 -4.82 -2.77 -11.84
C TRP A 352 -4.43 -4.24 -12.04
N ALA A 353 -5.30 -5.04 -12.65
CA ALA A 353 -5.02 -6.44 -13.00
C ALA A 353 -3.88 -6.54 -14.04
N LEU A 354 -3.96 -5.78 -15.12
CA LEU A 354 -2.95 -5.77 -16.18
C LEU A 354 -1.60 -5.27 -15.67
N ILE A 355 -1.55 -4.17 -14.93
CA ILE A 355 -0.31 -3.65 -14.34
C ILE A 355 0.22 -4.62 -13.28
N GLY A 356 -0.66 -5.23 -12.47
CA GLY A 356 -0.30 -6.26 -11.50
C GLY A 356 0.31 -7.51 -12.12
N LEU A 357 0.00 -7.80 -13.38
CA LEU A 357 0.64 -8.87 -14.17
C LEU A 357 1.94 -8.39 -14.83
N ALA A 358 1.90 -7.25 -15.53
CA ALA A 358 3.01 -6.77 -16.34
C ALA A 358 4.24 -6.40 -15.49
N PHE A 359 4.03 -5.69 -14.39
CA PHE A 359 5.13 -5.20 -13.57
C PHE A 359 5.94 -6.34 -12.91
N PRO A 360 5.36 -7.33 -12.22
CA PRO A 360 6.13 -8.45 -11.69
C PRO A 360 6.75 -9.34 -12.77
N LEU A 361 6.11 -9.48 -13.93
CA LEU A 361 6.62 -10.29 -15.01
C LEU A 361 7.99 -9.79 -15.52
N TYR A 362 8.24 -8.50 -15.47
CA TYR A 362 9.54 -7.92 -15.79
C TYR A 362 10.39 -7.69 -14.52
N ASN A 363 9.89 -6.94 -13.54
CA ASN A 363 10.67 -6.47 -12.39
C ASN A 363 11.16 -7.60 -11.47
N ALA A 364 10.41 -8.71 -11.41
CA ALA A 364 10.83 -9.86 -10.62
C ALA A 364 12.09 -10.56 -11.18
N PHE A 365 12.37 -10.37 -12.46
CA PHE A 365 13.44 -11.07 -13.18
C PHE A 365 14.43 -10.10 -13.85
N VAL A 366 14.31 -8.80 -13.62
CA VAL A 366 15.13 -7.78 -14.29
C VAL A 366 16.64 -7.98 -14.06
N THR A 367 17.07 -8.39 -12.87
CA THR A 367 18.48 -8.65 -12.58
C THR A 367 19.00 -9.87 -13.35
N TYR A 368 18.18 -10.92 -13.49
CA TYR A 368 18.51 -12.08 -14.29
C TYR A 368 18.61 -11.72 -15.78
N PHE A 369 17.66 -10.93 -16.27
CA PHE A 369 17.69 -10.43 -17.65
C PHE A 369 18.91 -9.53 -17.92
N LEU A 370 19.24 -8.61 -17.01
CA LEU A 370 20.43 -7.75 -17.13
C LEU A 370 21.71 -8.57 -17.13
N ALA A 371 21.80 -9.61 -16.29
CA ALA A 371 22.96 -10.49 -16.22
C ALA A 371 23.12 -11.34 -17.49
N SER A 372 22.04 -11.94 -17.99
CA SER A 372 22.09 -12.78 -19.20
C SER A 372 22.42 -11.96 -20.45
N ARG A 373 21.81 -10.78 -20.60
CA ARG A 373 22.12 -9.88 -21.72
C ARG A 373 23.51 -9.24 -21.62
N GLY A 374 23.95 -8.90 -20.41
CA GLY A 374 25.32 -8.44 -20.16
C GLY A 374 26.35 -9.49 -20.60
N ALA A 375 26.11 -10.77 -20.31
CA ALA A 375 26.96 -11.86 -20.77
C ALA A 375 27.01 -11.96 -22.32
N ASP A 376 25.87 -11.79 -22.99
CA ASP A 376 25.78 -11.76 -24.45
C ASP A 376 26.62 -10.59 -25.07
N PHE A 377 26.71 -9.47 -24.35
CA PHE A 377 27.49 -8.30 -24.78
C PHE A 377 28.96 -8.34 -24.35
N GLY A 378 29.39 -9.41 -23.65
CA GLY A 378 30.74 -9.53 -23.10
C GLY A 378 30.97 -8.73 -21.81
N ASP A 379 29.92 -8.24 -21.17
CA ASP A 379 29.95 -7.39 -19.97
C ASP A 379 29.09 -8.00 -18.82
N GLY A 380 29.08 -9.33 -18.72
CA GLY A 380 28.26 -10.11 -17.77
C GLY A 380 28.75 -10.13 -16.33
N SER A 381 29.53 -9.14 -15.91
CA SER A 381 30.02 -9.01 -14.54
C SER A 381 28.87 -8.78 -13.54
N THR A 382 28.87 -9.52 -12.44
CA THR A 382 27.91 -9.30 -11.33
C THR A 382 28.00 -7.88 -10.78
N TYR A 383 29.19 -7.30 -10.73
CA TYR A 383 29.42 -5.92 -10.30
C TYR A 383 28.62 -4.94 -11.16
N ILE A 384 28.67 -5.06 -12.48
CA ILE A 384 27.97 -4.17 -13.42
C ILE A 384 26.46 -4.37 -13.31
N THR A 385 26.00 -5.61 -13.22
CA THR A 385 24.57 -5.93 -13.07
C THR A 385 23.98 -5.23 -11.81
N TYR A 386 24.60 -5.36 -10.65
CA TYR A 386 24.09 -4.76 -9.42
C TYR A 386 24.32 -3.24 -9.34
N ARG A 387 25.42 -2.70 -9.93
CA ARG A 387 25.59 -1.28 -10.15
C ARG A 387 24.44 -0.70 -10.97
N ASN A 388 24.10 -1.33 -12.08
CA ASN A 388 23.01 -0.91 -12.95
C ASN A 388 21.66 -0.94 -12.22
N GLN A 389 21.43 -1.95 -11.39
CA GLN A 389 20.22 -2.03 -10.55
C GLN A 389 20.14 -0.85 -9.55
N VAL A 390 21.24 -0.41 -8.96
CA VAL A 390 21.28 0.80 -8.11
C VAL A 390 20.92 2.04 -8.94
N ILE A 391 21.48 2.19 -10.14
CA ILE A 391 21.16 3.31 -11.02
C ILE A 391 19.67 3.34 -11.34
N LEU A 392 19.06 2.20 -11.67
CA LEU A 392 17.61 2.08 -11.92
C LEU A 392 16.79 2.53 -10.70
N SER A 393 17.21 2.12 -9.50
CA SER A 393 16.54 2.48 -8.26
C SER A 393 16.64 3.98 -7.97
N VAL A 394 17.81 4.58 -8.21
CA VAL A 394 18.01 6.04 -8.06
C VAL A 394 17.14 6.83 -9.02
N ILE A 395 17.08 6.42 -10.29
CA ILE A 395 16.24 7.07 -11.31
C ILE A 395 14.74 6.91 -11.03
N GLY A 396 14.33 5.85 -10.35
CA GLY A 396 12.94 5.65 -9.91
C GLY A 396 12.46 6.71 -8.90
N VAL A 397 13.35 7.21 -8.03
CA VAL A 397 12.98 8.19 -6.99
C VAL A 397 12.41 9.49 -7.55
N PRO A 398 13.11 10.21 -8.48
CA PRO A 398 12.54 11.41 -9.10
C PRO A 398 11.24 11.11 -9.87
N GLY A 399 11.09 9.92 -10.46
CA GLY A 399 9.84 9.51 -11.10
C GLY A 399 8.66 9.51 -10.12
N ALA A 400 8.83 8.91 -8.95
CA ALA A 400 7.81 8.89 -7.90
C ALA A 400 7.47 10.30 -7.37
N LEU A 401 8.46 11.16 -7.18
CA LEU A 401 8.25 12.54 -6.72
C LEU A 401 7.56 13.42 -7.76
N LEU A 402 7.96 13.31 -9.02
CA LEU A 402 7.39 14.10 -10.12
C LEU A 402 5.98 13.64 -10.52
N ALA A 403 5.56 12.43 -10.15
CA ALA A 403 4.19 11.95 -10.39
C ALA A 403 3.14 12.96 -9.88
N GLY A 404 3.35 13.51 -8.68
CA GLY A 404 2.46 14.53 -8.10
C GLY A 404 2.38 15.82 -8.93
N TRP A 405 3.47 16.22 -9.57
CA TRP A 405 3.49 17.39 -10.45
C TRP A 405 2.81 17.11 -11.79
N PHE A 406 3.07 15.95 -12.38
CA PHE A 406 2.48 15.59 -13.68
C PHE A 406 0.94 15.49 -13.64
N VAL A 407 0.36 15.06 -12.53
CA VAL A 407 -1.11 14.96 -12.39
C VAL A 407 -1.81 16.31 -12.32
N GLU A 408 -1.08 17.37 -11.97
CA GLU A 408 -1.63 18.73 -11.87
C GLU A 408 -1.51 19.51 -13.19
N LEU A 409 -0.92 18.95 -14.24
CA LEU A 409 -0.82 19.61 -15.55
C LEU A 409 -2.21 19.88 -16.16
N PRO A 410 -2.48 21.12 -16.61
CA PRO A 410 -3.83 21.57 -16.97
C PRO A 410 -4.48 20.83 -18.14
N TYR A 411 -3.69 20.34 -19.09
CA TYR A 411 -4.21 19.71 -20.31
C TYR A 411 -4.21 18.17 -20.27
N VAL A 412 -3.41 17.57 -19.40
CA VAL A 412 -3.19 16.12 -19.36
C VAL A 412 -4.00 15.48 -18.24
N GLY A 413 -4.03 16.09 -17.06
CA GLY A 413 -4.73 15.60 -15.88
C GLY A 413 -4.23 14.23 -15.42
N ARG A 414 -5.00 13.59 -14.52
CA ARG A 414 -4.66 12.28 -13.96
C ARG A 414 -4.79 11.16 -14.98
N ARG A 415 -5.87 11.16 -15.75
CA ARG A 415 -6.15 10.15 -16.78
C ARG A 415 -5.11 10.15 -17.90
N GLY A 416 -4.82 11.32 -18.44
CA GLY A 416 -3.85 11.47 -19.54
C GLY A 416 -2.43 11.13 -19.08
N THR A 417 -2.03 11.55 -17.87
CA THR A 417 -0.73 11.21 -17.28
C THR A 417 -0.60 9.71 -17.08
N LEU A 418 -1.63 9.05 -16.52
CA LEU A 418 -1.64 7.59 -16.36
C LEU A 418 -1.44 6.89 -17.71
N ALA A 419 -2.26 7.25 -18.71
CA ALA A 419 -2.19 6.63 -20.03
C ALA A 419 -0.82 6.85 -20.70
N PHE A 420 -0.33 8.08 -20.70
CA PHE A 420 0.94 8.42 -21.33
C PHE A 420 2.11 7.66 -20.72
N PHE A 421 2.26 7.70 -19.39
CA PHE A 421 3.38 7.04 -18.72
C PHE A 421 3.25 5.51 -18.74
N THR A 422 2.04 4.96 -18.75
CA THR A 422 1.82 3.50 -18.89
C THR A 422 2.23 3.02 -20.29
N ILE A 423 1.81 3.72 -21.35
CA ILE A 423 2.23 3.42 -22.72
C ILE A 423 3.75 3.56 -22.86
N LEU A 424 4.30 4.66 -22.36
CA LEU A 424 5.74 4.95 -22.47
C LEU A 424 6.57 3.88 -21.72
N THR A 425 6.09 3.37 -20.58
CA THR A 425 6.70 2.25 -19.87
C THR A 425 6.80 1.01 -20.75
N GLY A 426 5.71 0.67 -21.45
CA GLY A 426 5.72 -0.45 -22.41
C GLY A 426 6.65 -0.20 -23.59
N VAL A 427 6.70 1.01 -24.13
CA VAL A 427 7.60 1.39 -25.24
C VAL A 427 9.06 1.25 -24.82
N PHE A 428 9.45 1.69 -23.61
CA PHE A 428 10.81 1.49 -23.12
C PHE A 428 11.17 0.01 -22.94
N LEU A 429 10.23 -0.84 -22.53
CA LEU A 429 10.45 -2.29 -22.49
C LEU A 429 10.73 -2.86 -23.88
N PHE A 430 9.92 -2.51 -24.88
CA PHE A 430 10.20 -2.93 -26.26
C PHE A 430 11.54 -2.40 -26.76
N ALA A 431 11.85 -1.13 -26.49
CA ALA A 431 13.12 -0.53 -26.88
C ALA A 431 14.32 -1.25 -26.21
N SER A 432 14.18 -1.70 -24.96
CA SER A 432 15.25 -2.43 -24.27
C SER A 432 15.66 -3.72 -24.96
N THR A 433 14.75 -4.36 -25.70
CA THR A 433 15.06 -5.58 -26.46
C THR A 433 15.90 -5.33 -27.71
N THR A 434 15.96 -4.08 -28.19
CA THR A 434 16.77 -3.68 -29.35
C THR A 434 18.19 -3.26 -28.98
N ALA A 435 18.52 -3.20 -27.69
CA ALA A 435 19.83 -2.83 -27.21
C ALA A 435 20.91 -3.78 -27.72
N ARG A 436 22.02 -3.23 -28.19
CA ARG A 436 23.21 -3.97 -28.66
C ARG A 436 24.43 -3.78 -27.77
N THR A 437 24.32 -2.95 -26.74
CA THR A 437 25.37 -2.68 -25.77
C THR A 437 24.76 -2.60 -24.37
N SER A 438 25.55 -2.86 -23.34
CA SER A 438 25.14 -2.76 -21.94
C SER A 438 24.69 -1.35 -21.57
N ASP A 439 25.34 -0.31 -22.11
CA ASP A 439 24.97 1.09 -21.84
C ASP A 439 23.62 1.45 -22.47
N ALA A 440 23.37 0.99 -23.71
CA ALA A 440 22.06 1.18 -24.35
C ALA A 440 20.95 0.46 -23.57
N LEU A 441 21.20 -0.78 -23.11
CA LEU A 441 20.29 -1.53 -22.28
C LEU A 441 19.99 -0.80 -20.98
N LEU A 442 21.02 -0.29 -20.30
CA LEU A 442 20.87 0.51 -19.09
C LEU A 442 20.03 1.77 -19.36
N GLY A 443 20.30 2.52 -20.43
CA GLY A 443 19.57 3.73 -20.80
C GLY A 443 18.07 3.47 -20.98
N TRP A 444 17.69 2.43 -21.73
CA TRP A 444 16.28 2.05 -21.91
C TRP A 444 15.62 1.64 -20.58
N ASN A 445 16.35 0.91 -19.74
CA ASN A 445 15.84 0.52 -18.41
C ASN A 445 15.72 1.70 -17.44
N CYS A 446 16.55 2.73 -17.54
CA CYS A 446 16.38 3.99 -16.81
C CYS A 446 15.06 4.67 -17.20
N GLY A 447 14.76 4.74 -18.51
CA GLY A 447 13.48 5.23 -19.02
C GLY A 447 12.30 4.42 -18.46
N TYR A 448 12.39 3.10 -18.47
CA TYR A 448 11.39 2.21 -17.85
C TYR A 448 11.22 2.49 -16.36
N SER A 449 12.31 2.56 -15.59
CA SER A 449 12.26 2.78 -14.15
C SER A 449 11.60 4.12 -13.81
N PHE A 450 11.98 5.19 -14.49
CA PHE A 450 11.38 6.51 -14.31
C PHE A 450 9.87 6.49 -14.61
N THR A 451 9.48 6.00 -15.80
CA THR A 451 8.09 6.04 -16.25
C THR A 451 7.18 5.13 -15.45
N SER A 452 7.64 3.95 -15.05
CA SER A 452 6.87 3.02 -14.23
C SER A 452 6.62 3.58 -12.82
N ASN A 453 7.58 4.30 -12.23
CA ASN A 453 7.37 4.95 -10.92
C ASN A 453 6.39 6.13 -11.02
N VAL A 454 6.42 6.93 -12.10
CA VAL A 454 5.38 7.95 -12.36
C VAL A 454 4.02 7.27 -12.51
N MET A 455 3.92 6.24 -13.34
CA MET A 455 2.68 5.50 -13.58
C MET A 455 2.05 4.99 -12.26
N TYR A 456 2.84 4.35 -11.39
CA TYR A 456 2.33 3.87 -10.11
C TYR A 456 1.88 5.02 -9.20
N GLY A 457 2.64 6.11 -9.10
CA GLY A 457 2.23 7.28 -8.32
C GLY A 457 0.87 7.82 -8.77
N VAL A 458 0.65 7.92 -10.08
CA VAL A 458 -0.63 8.37 -10.65
C VAL A 458 -1.74 7.35 -10.44
N LEU A 459 -1.47 6.06 -10.61
CA LEU A 459 -2.45 4.99 -10.42
C LEU A 459 -3.00 4.95 -8.99
N TYR A 460 -2.12 5.10 -7.99
CA TYR A 460 -2.51 5.19 -6.58
C TYR A 460 -3.25 6.50 -6.26
N ALA A 461 -2.96 7.59 -6.95
CA ALA A 461 -3.67 8.86 -6.77
C ALA A 461 -5.09 8.83 -7.37
N ILE A 462 -5.23 8.33 -8.61
CA ILE A 462 -6.53 8.33 -9.31
C ILE A 462 -7.53 7.32 -8.73
N SER A 463 -7.04 6.18 -8.20
CA SER A 463 -7.90 5.09 -7.73
C SER A 463 -8.90 5.53 -6.65
N PRO A 464 -8.48 6.16 -5.53
CA PRO A 464 -9.42 6.61 -4.52
C PRO A 464 -10.29 7.80 -4.96
N GLU A 465 -9.89 8.54 -5.99
CA GLU A 465 -10.64 9.70 -6.48
C GLU A 465 -11.82 9.32 -7.37
N ILE A 466 -11.76 8.17 -8.04
CA ILE A 466 -12.85 7.64 -8.89
C ILE A 466 -13.99 7.08 -8.04
N PHE A 467 -13.68 6.49 -6.88
CA PHE A 467 -14.69 5.86 -6.05
C PHE A 467 -15.45 6.87 -5.18
N PRO A 468 -16.78 6.68 -4.99
CA PRO A 468 -17.55 7.46 -4.04
C PRO A 468 -16.94 7.44 -2.65
N THR A 469 -16.97 8.55 -1.94
CA THR A 469 -16.30 8.69 -0.62
C THR A 469 -16.72 7.60 0.36
N LYS A 470 -18.02 7.25 0.37
CA LYS A 470 -18.61 6.21 1.22
C LYS A 470 -18.05 4.80 0.91
N ASP A 471 -17.81 4.49 -0.38
CA ASP A 471 -17.46 3.15 -0.86
C ASP A 471 -15.99 3.05 -1.32
N ARG A 472 -15.21 4.11 -1.12
CA ARG A 472 -13.80 4.22 -1.54
C ARG A 472 -12.91 3.10 -0.99
N GLY A 473 -13.12 2.72 0.27
CA GLY A 473 -12.39 1.61 0.90
C GLY A 473 -12.64 0.28 0.19
N THR A 474 -13.90 -0.02 -0.12
CA THR A 474 -14.30 -1.22 -0.86
C THR A 474 -13.73 -1.22 -2.27
N GLY A 475 -13.83 -0.09 -2.99
CA GLY A 475 -13.27 0.04 -4.33
C GLY A 475 -11.76 -0.18 -4.36
N ASN A 476 -11.01 0.46 -3.47
CA ASN A 476 -9.56 0.28 -3.38
C ASN A 476 -9.18 -1.17 -3.01
N ALA A 477 -9.94 -1.83 -2.14
CA ALA A 477 -9.69 -3.23 -1.79
C ALA A 477 -9.91 -4.18 -2.98
N ILE A 478 -10.94 -3.94 -3.80
CA ILE A 478 -11.20 -4.74 -5.00
C ILE A 478 -10.06 -4.59 -6.02
N VAL A 479 -9.63 -3.36 -6.32
CA VAL A 479 -8.54 -3.15 -7.30
C VAL A 479 -7.20 -3.68 -6.79
N ALA A 480 -6.90 -3.54 -5.49
CA ALA A 480 -5.71 -4.12 -4.88
C ALA A 480 -5.74 -5.66 -4.92
N SER A 481 -6.91 -6.27 -4.71
CA SER A 481 -7.09 -7.71 -4.84
C SER A 481 -6.86 -8.18 -6.29
N ALA A 482 -7.40 -7.46 -7.27
CA ALA A 482 -7.15 -7.75 -8.68
C ALA A 482 -5.65 -7.71 -9.01
N ASN A 483 -4.93 -6.69 -8.55
CA ASN A 483 -3.48 -6.58 -8.71
C ASN A 483 -2.74 -7.80 -8.14
N ARG A 484 -3.05 -8.23 -6.92
CA ARG A 484 -2.38 -9.36 -6.28
C ARG A 484 -2.70 -10.70 -6.94
N VAL A 485 -3.95 -10.94 -7.32
CA VAL A 485 -4.38 -12.17 -8.01
C VAL A 485 -3.67 -12.30 -9.35
N PHE A 486 -3.67 -11.25 -10.17
CA PHE A 486 -2.98 -11.25 -11.45
C PHE A 486 -1.44 -11.27 -11.30
N GLY A 487 -0.92 -10.71 -10.22
CA GLY A 487 0.50 -10.81 -9.87
C GLY A 487 1.00 -12.24 -9.65
N ILE A 488 0.12 -13.16 -9.21
CA ILE A 488 0.45 -14.60 -9.11
C ILE A 488 0.66 -15.23 -10.49
N MET A 489 -0.01 -14.73 -11.52
CA MET A 489 0.14 -15.24 -12.87
C MET A 489 1.52 -14.93 -13.47
N ALA A 490 2.20 -13.86 -13.03
CA ALA A 490 3.50 -13.47 -13.57
C ALA A 490 4.58 -14.57 -13.41
N PRO A 491 4.85 -15.13 -12.22
CA PRO A 491 5.78 -16.25 -12.09
C PRO A 491 5.29 -17.54 -12.76
N ILE A 492 3.98 -17.76 -12.91
CA ILE A 492 3.43 -18.90 -13.65
C ILE A 492 3.80 -18.77 -15.14
N ILE A 493 3.60 -17.59 -15.74
CA ILE A 493 4.03 -17.33 -17.11
C ILE A 493 5.55 -17.53 -17.24
N ALA A 494 6.33 -17.04 -16.28
CA ALA A 494 7.78 -17.17 -16.25
C ALA A 494 8.28 -18.63 -16.14
N LEU A 495 7.48 -19.55 -15.56
CA LEU A 495 7.81 -20.99 -15.53
C LEU A 495 7.76 -21.64 -16.91
N TYR A 496 6.88 -21.16 -17.79
CA TYR A 496 6.70 -21.71 -19.14
C TYR A 496 7.40 -20.88 -20.21
N ALA A 497 7.74 -19.64 -19.92
CA ALA A 497 8.52 -18.78 -20.79
C ALA A 497 10.01 -18.95 -20.52
N ASP A 498 10.82 -18.95 -21.58
CA ASP A 498 12.27 -18.92 -21.42
C ASP A 498 12.72 -17.50 -20.99
N LEU A 499 13.17 -17.39 -19.74
CA LEU A 499 13.63 -16.11 -19.14
C LEU A 499 14.93 -15.57 -19.78
N THR A 500 15.65 -16.38 -20.53
CA THR A 500 16.85 -15.94 -21.28
C THR A 500 16.48 -15.22 -22.57
N THR A 501 15.23 -15.36 -23.02
CA THR A 501 14.72 -14.72 -24.24
C THR A 501 14.03 -13.39 -23.92
N SER A 502 13.73 -12.62 -24.97
CA SER A 502 12.96 -11.37 -24.85
C SER A 502 11.44 -11.57 -24.73
N VAL A 503 10.95 -12.83 -24.75
CA VAL A 503 9.50 -13.11 -24.75
C VAL A 503 8.77 -12.56 -23.53
N PRO A 504 9.24 -12.74 -22.28
CA PRO A 504 8.58 -12.15 -21.11
C PRO A 504 8.50 -10.62 -21.17
N ILE A 505 9.51 -9.98 -21.76
CA ILE A 505 9.57 -8.51 -21.92
C ILE A 505 8.55 -8.05 -22.94
N PHE A 506 8.42 -8.75 -24.06
CA PHE A 506 7.39 -8.44 -25.07
C PHE A 506 5.98 -8.58 -24.48
N ILE A 507 5.71 -9.63 -23.71
CA ILE A 507 4.43 -9.81 -23.03
C ILE A 507 4.17 -8.67 -22.05
N SER A 508 5.12 -8.36 -21.19
CA SER A 508 5.01 -7.27 -20.21
C SER A 508 4.79 -5.92 -20.91
N GLY A 509 5.60 -5.59 -21.91
CA GLY A 509 5.50 -4.34 -22.67
C GLY A 509 4.16 -4.19 -23.39
N ALA A 510 3.67 -5.26 -24.01
CA ALA A 510 2.35 -5.26 -24.68
C ALA A 510 1.22 -5.02 -23.68
N ILE A 511 1.27 -5.66 -22.50
CA ILE A 511 0.26 -5.47 -21.45
C ILE A 511 0.27 -4.02 -20.93
N PHE A 512 1.44 -3.39 -20.73
CA PHE A 512 1.52 -1.98 -20.36
C PHE A 512 0.90 -1.07 -21.41
N ILE A 513 1.19 -1.28 -22.68
CA ILE A 513 0.62 -0.49 -23.78
C ILE A 513 -0.91 -0.63 -23.81
N VAL A 514 -1.43 -1.84 -23.70
CA VAL A 514 -2.88 -2.12 -23.64
C VAL A 514 -3.50 -1.44 -22.42
N ALA A 515 -2.89 -1.56 -21.25
CA ALA A 515 -3.37 -0.90 -20.02
C ALA A 515 -3.42 0.63 -20.18
N GLY A 516 -2.42 1.22 -20.84
CA GLY A 516 -2.40 2.65 -21.11
C GLY A 516 -3.52 3.11 -22.06
N PHE A 517 -3.81 2.35 -23.12
CA PHE A 517 -4.98 2.64 -23.97
C PHE A 517 -6.30 2.47 -23.21
N ILE A 518 -6.42 1.46 -22.35
CA ILE A 518 -7.59 1.29 -21.50
C ILE A 518 -7.77 2.48 -20.54
N ALA A 519 -6.68 3.06 -20.02
CA ALA A 519 -6.74 4.23 -19.17
C ALA A 519 -7.37 5.45 -19.88
N LEU A 520 -7.18 5.60 -21.19
CA LEU A 520 -7.85 6.65 -21.99
C LEU A 520 -9.37 6.48 -22.07
N LEU A 521 -9.89 5.28 -21.84
CA LEU A 521 -11.33 5.00 -21.89
C LEU A 521 -12.05 5.39 -20.59
N ILE A 522 -11.34 5.78 -19.53
CA ILE A 522 -11.94 6.25 -18.27
C ILE A 522 -12.75 7.53 -18.58
N PRO A 523 -14.09 7.54 -18.34
CA PRO A 523 -14.96 8.64 -18.78
C PRO A 523 -14.89 9.87 -17.87
N PHE A 524 -14.15 9.79 -16.77
CA PHE A 524 -14.10 10.82 -15.74
C PHE A 524 -12.66 11.28 -15.48
N GLU A 525 -12.46 12.61 -15.49
CA GLU A 525 -11.21 13.24 -15.05
C GLU A 525 -11.45 13.86 -13.67
N PRO A 526 -10.85 13.30 -12.60
CA PRO A 526 -11.12 13.73 -11.22
C PRO A 526 -10.48 15.07 -10.84
N ARG A 527 -9.60 15.63 -11.68
CA ARG A 527 -8.88 16.86 -11.38
C ARG A 527 -9.82 18.01 -10.99
N GLY A 528 -9.61 18.56 -9.76
CA GLY A 528 -10.36 19.73 -9.28
C GLY A 528 -11.86 19.48 -9.04
N LYS A 529 -12.31 18.22 -9.07
CA LYS A 529 -13.70 17.85 -8.77
C LYS A 529 -13.74 17.11 -7.44
N ALA A 530 -14.79 17.38 -6.65
CA ALA A 530 -15.10 16.52 -5.53
C ALA A 530 -15.29 15.08 -6.04
N SER A 531 -14.80 14.09 -5.32
CA SER A 531 -15.04 12.66 -5.62
C SER A 531 -16.55 12.42 -5.77
N LEU A 532 -16.93 11.65 -6.75
CA LEU A 532 -18.33 11.29 -7.06
C LEU A 532 -19.03 10.67 -5.86
#